data_690aada19769b52483aaa60797a93a44
#
_entry.id   690aada19769b52483aaa60797a93a44
#
_cell.length_a   1.000
_cell.length_b   1.000
_cell.length_c   1.000
_cell.angle_alpha   90.00
_cell.angle_beta   90.00
_cell.angle_gamma   90.00
#
_symmetry.space_group_name_H-M   'P 1'
#
loop_
_entity.id
_entity.type
_entity.pdbx_description
1 polymer ?
#
loop_
_entity_poly.entity_id
_entity_poly.type
_entity_poly.pdbx_seq_one_letter_code
_entity_poly.pdbx_strand_id
1 'polypeptide(L)'
;GNGMTEYDFQNKFLKIGYSKRKGGVNLSEHSRPFIGRKGIGKLALLSCAKKITILSRTRQGQLIGGVIDNAGLDDAIKDDVSTNDYTLGVPDKEIYDKYDSLLTNGTAIIFEELTDGIRNRVEYIRTLIALYFRFSLIDSKFTIHLNGTPITLEELKPLADSTQFIWNINNLQDPYIENSLIGNAHLKKNKSLTSDLSGIKGFIASVEKPSKVKIRGTNEKTTVDLYVNGRLREKDILRHIPSTRIVENYLYGQIHYDELDDEIDRFTSSREGVISDDPKFISFLKEIETMMKTIIEDWDKWRTELKQDGDPDNSRITRKERKSRELVNEVTSEFIPSDEKPEEKKKVEQWINDLNEDAQFNVSSYTECFISENLLRKYIKEKGVVLPDKLVQQIETWRKNHKETKEKANIFFEIRTSHDDLFYCEMDNLAGLATTPEDKTRSVSFTQDAKEYKPIRDALCHTSRLTNEAKAKLTSTYANIKARISQLLDKI
;
A
#
# COMPACT_ATOMS: atom_id res chain seq x y z
N GLY A 1 3.51 -20.45 32.29
CA GLY A 1 2.06 -20.48 32.60
C GLY A 1 1.76 -21.22 33.89
N ASN A 2 0.51 -21.15 34.40
CA ASN A 2 0.14 -21.74 35.69
C ASN A 2 -0.07 -23.27 35.59
N GLY A 3 -0.02 -23.84 34.40
CA GLY A 3 -0.41 -25.24 34.16
C GLY A 3 -1.92 -25.47 34.29
N MET A 4 -2.32 -26.71 34.23
CA MET A 4 -3.71 -27.16 34.36
C MET A 4 -3.79 -28.32 35.35
N THR A 5 -4.88 -28.38 36.13
CA THR A 5 -5.27 -29.58 36.84
C THR A 5 -5.91 -30.56 35.85
N GLU A 6 -6.08 -31.83 36.25
CA GLU A 6 -6.78 -32.82 35.42
C GLU A 6 -8.21 -32.35 35.06
N TYR A 7 -8.90 -31.80 36.06
CA TYR A 7 -10.22 -31.18 35.85
C TYR A 7 -10.18 -30.06 34.83
N ASP A 8 -9.20 -29.14 34.90
CA ASP A 8 -9.06 -28.03 33.95
C ASP A 8 -8.72 -28.54 32.53
N PHE A 9 -7.90 -29.58 32.46
CA PHE A 9 -7.55 -30.20 31.19
C PHE A 9 -8.76 -30.78 30.50
N GLN A 10 -9.53 -31.62 31.17
CA GLN A 10 -10.72 -32.28 30.62
C GLN A 10 -11.89 -31.30 30.40
N ASN A 11 -12.23 -30.49 31.40
CA ASN A 11 -13.47 -29.72 31.39
C ASN A 11 -13.34 -28.29 30.83
N LYS A 12 -12.11 -27.77 30.68
CA LYS A 12 -11.87 -26.43 30.15
C LYS A 12 -11.02 -26.45 28.88
N PHE A 13 -9.87 -27.16 28.91
CA PHE A 13 -8.97 -27.15 27.75
C PHE A 13 -9.51 -28.00 26.60
N LEU A 14 -9.91 -29.22 26.81
CA LEU A 14 -10.47 -30.10 25.77
C LEU A 14 -11.87 -29.68 25.33
N LYS A 15 -12.63 -29.02 26.20
CA LYS A 15 -14.01 -28.60 25.89
C LYS A 15 -14.05 -27.49 24.84
N ILE A 16 -14.53 -27.79 23.64
CA ILE A 16 -14.77 -26.82 22.58
C ILE A 16 -15.82 -25.78 23.04
N GLY A 17 -15.60 -24.51 22.75
CA GLY A 17 -16.51 -23.44 23.17
C GLY A 17 -16.37 -22.96 24.61
N TYR A 18 -15.41 -23.53 25.41
CA TYR A 18 -15.13 -22.99 26.72
C TYR A 18 -14.43 -21.63 26.65
N SER A 19 -15.08 -20.60 27.18
CA SER A 19 -14.53 -19.25 27.27
C SER A 19 -14.13 -18.88 28.68
N LYS A 20 -12.92 -18.35 28.88
CA LYS A 20 -12.47 -17.80 30.18
C LYS A 20 -13.18 -16.49 30.54
N ARG A 21 -13.85 -15.83 29.58
CA ARG A 21 -14.60 -14.58 29.79
C ARG A 21 -16.01 -14.79 30.36
N LYS A 22 -16.41 -16.01 30.63
CA LYS A 22 -17.69 -16.30 31.31
C LYS A 22 -17.68 -15.72 32.73
N GLY A 23 -18.73 -14.99 33.06
CA GLY A 23 -18.86 -14.38 34.41
C GLY A 23 -18.21 -13.00 34.58
N GLY A 24 -17.93 -12.26 33.44
CA GLY A 24 -17.44 -10.88 33.50
C GLY A 24 -15.93 -10.75 33.79
N VAL A 25 -15.19 -11.84 33.88
CA VAL A 25 -13.73 -11.81 34.09
C VAL A 25 -13.03 -11.62 32.76
N ASN A 26 -12.55 -10.41 32.50
CA ASN A 26 -11.90 -10.07 31.24
C ASN A 26 -10.36 -10.06 31.34
N LEU A 27 -9.79 -10.06 32.54
CA LEU A 27 -8.34 -9.96 32.77
C LEU A 27 -7.81 -11.22 33.50
N SER A 28 -6.58 -11.59 33.17
CA SER A 28 -5.81 -12.60 33.93
C SER A 28 -5.29 -12.03 35.24
N GLU A 29 -4.73 -12.91 36.10
CA GLU A 29 -4.05 -12.53 37.35
C GLU A 29 -2.92 -11.51 37.15
N HIS A 30 -2.36 -11.45 35.97
CA HIS A 30 -1.31 -10.47 35.58
C HIS A 30 -1.87 -9.23 34.89
N SER A 31 -3.17 -8.94 35.03
CA SER A 31 -3.88 -7.81 34.42
C SER A 31 -3.81 -7.78 32.86
N ARG A 32 -3.66 -8.95 32.23
CA ARG A 32 -3.64 -9.10 30.77
C ARG A 32 -5.02 -9.51 30.26
N PRO A 33 -5.53 -8.87 29.19
CA PRO A 33 -6.83 -9.22 28.62
C PRO A 33 -6.89 -10.68 28.16
N PHE A 34 -7.97 -11.38 28.47
CA PHE A 34 -8.25 -12.67 27.86
C PHE A 34 -8.66 -12.47 26.41
N ILE A 35 -7.81 -12.91 25.50
CA ILE A 35 -7.99 -12.74 24.06
C ILE A 35 -9.07 -13.69 23.51
N GLY A 36 -9.20 -14.89 24.10
CA GLY A 36 -10.10 -15.94 23.63
C GLY A 36 -11.55 -15.73 24.06
N ARG A 37 -12.47 -15.46 23.13
CA ARG A 37 -13.91 -15.30 23.37
C ARG A 37 -14.69 -16.59 23.13
N LYS A 38 -14.47 -17.26 22.01
CA LYS A 38 -15.24 -18.44 21.56
C LYS A 38 -14.69 -19.79 22.05
N GLY A 39 -13.48 -19.83 22.62
CA GLY A 39 -12.88 -21.10 23.10
C GLY A 39 -12.55 -22.11 22.01
N ILE A 40 -12.38 -21.67 20.75
CA ILE A 40 -12.13 -22.52 19.58
C ILE A 40 -10.67 -22.46 19.07
N GLY A 41 -9.82 -21.58 19.63
CA GLY A 41 -8.44 -21.41 19.16
C GLY A 41 -7.58 -22.68 19.26
N LYS A 42 -7.93 -23.62 20.15
CA LYS A 42 -7.27 -24.91 20.27
C LYS A 42 -7.48 -25.84 19.08
N LEU A 43 -8.53 -25.63 18.27
CA LEU A 43 -8.76 -26.38 17.04
C LEU A 43 -7.65 -26.18 16.01
N ALA A 44 -6.97 -25.02 16.06
CA ALA A 44 -5.81 -24.77 15.22
C ALA A 44 -4.65 -25.76 15.48
N LEU A 45 -4.56 -26.35 16.67
CA LEU A 45 -3.56 -27.37 16.98
C LEU A 45 -3.76 -28.60 16.05
N LEU A 46 -5.01 -29.00 15.83
CA LEU A 46 -5.37 -30.17 15.02
C LEU A 46 -4.97 -30.01 13.54
N SER A 47 -4.83 -28.78 13.05
CA SER A 47 -4.40 -28.53 11.68
C SER A 47 -2.87 -28.54 11.50
N CYS A 48 -2.10 -28.56 12.57
CA CYS A 48 -0.65 -28.46 12.51
C CYS A 48 0.09 -29.78 12.42
N ALA A 49 -0.49 -30.87 12.96
CA ALA A 49 0.16 -32.18 13.03
C ALA A 49 -0.87 -33.29 13.10
N LYS A 50 -0.47 -34.52 12.74
CA LYS A 50 -1.36 -35.69 12.87
C LYS A 50 -1.48 -36.17 14.30
N LYS A 51 -0.41 -36.05 15.08
CA LYS A 51 -0.37 -36.47 16.48
C LYS A 51 0.09 -35.30 17.35
N ILE A 52 -0.64 -35.03 18.45
CA ILE A 52 -0.42 -33.89 19.31
C ILE A 52 -0.41 -34.39 20.76
N THR A 53 0.77 -34.35 21.39
CA THR A 53 0.93 -34.67 22.80
C THR A 53 0.85 -33.39 23.62
N ILE A 54 -0.04 -33.36 24.62
CA ILE A 54 -0.24 -32.22 25.51
C ILE A 54 0.05 -32.67 26.93
N LEU A 55 1.04 -32.02 27.57
CA LEU A 55 1.45 -32.29 28.95
C LEU A 55 1.33 -31.01 29.77
N SER A 56 0.80 -31.07 30.96
CA SER A 56 0.62 -29.91 31.83
C SER A 56 0.88 -30.24 33.31
N ARG A 57 1.46 -29.27 34.02
CA ARG A 57 1.73 -29.38 35.46
C ARG A 57 1.44 -28.03 36.15
N THR A 58 0.70 -28.06 37.24
CA THR A 58 0.60 -26.94 38.16
C THR A 58 1.78 -26.98 39.16
N ARG A 59 2.05 -25.85 39.84
CA ARG A 59 3.20 -25.76 40.79
C ARG A 59 3.26 -26.86 41.83
N GLN A 60 2.12 -27.40 42.25
CA GLN A 60 2.00 -28.42 43.30
C GLN A 60 1.39 -29.72 42.79
N GLY A 61 1.15 -29.82 41.47
CA GLY A 61 0.49 -30.97 40.85
C GLY A 61 1.46 -31.95 40.19
N GLN A 62 0.94 -33.11 39.89
CA GLN A 62 1.62 -34.11 39.08
C GLN A 62 1.53 -33.70 37.57
N LEU A 63 2.41 -34.26 36.75
CA LEU A 63 2.32 -34.12 35.31
C LEU A 63 1.11 -34.90 34.79
N ILE A 64 0.22 -34.19 34.11
CA ILE A 64 -0.99 -34.76 33.49
C ILE A 64 -0.95 -34.49 31.97
N GLY A 65 -1.74 -35.21 31.22
CA GLY A 65 -1.89 -34.92 29.79
C GLY A 65 -2.41 -36.11 29.00
N GLY A 66 -2.35 -36.00 27.69
CA GLY A 66 -2.80 -37.03 26.75
C GLY A 66 -2.37 -36.74 25.35
N VAL A 67 -2.63 -37.66 24.45
CA VAL A 67 -2.35 -37.60 23.04
C VAL A 67 -3.65 -37.49 22.26
N ILE A 68 -3.73 -36.52 21.37
CA ILE A 68 -4.76 -36.41 20.35
C ILE A 68 -4.16 -36.94 19.08
N ASP A 69 -4.74 -37.98 18.54
CA ASP A 69 -4.46 -38.53 17.20
C ASP A 69 -5.58 -38.13 16.26
N ASN A 70 -5.24 -37.36 15.23
CA ASN A 70 -6.24 -36.89 14.26
C ASN A 70 -6.92 -38.02 13.50
N ALA A 71 -6.21 -39.11 13.18
CA ALA A 71 -6.83 -40.27 12.52
C ALA A 71 -7.86 -40.93 13.45
N GLY A 72 -7.49 -41.16 14.71
CA GLY A 72 -8.41 -41.70 15.71
C GLY A 72 -9.60 -40.78 16.01
N LEU A 73 -9.39 -39.47 15.95
CA LEU A 73 -10.46 -38.48 16.11
C LEU A 73 -11.43 -38.50 14.92
N ASP A 74 -10.93 -38.59 13.69
CA ASP A 74 -11.75 -38.70 12.48
C ASP A 74 -12.60 -40.00 12.48
N ASP A 75 -12.04 -41.11 12.96
CA ASP A 75 -12.75 -42.36 13.09
C ASP A 75 -13.83 -42.31 14.18
N ALA A 76 -13.49 -41.68 15.33
CA ALA A 76 -14.47 -41.48 16.40
C ALA A 76 -15.65 -40.59 15.96
N ILE A 77 -15.39 -39.58 15.11
CA ILE A 77 -16.44 -38.73 14.52
C ILE A 77 -17.32 -39.56 13.54
N LYS A 78 -16.73 -40.40 12.72
CA LYS A 78 -17.49 -41.28 11.78
C LYS A 78 -18.37 -42.29 12.52
N ASP A 79 -17.85 -42.78 13.65
CA ASP A 79 -18.54 -43.76 14.50
C ASP A 79 -19.52 -43.14 15.51
N ASP A 80 -19.72 -41.81 15.42
CA ASP A 80 -20.59 -40.99 16.31
C ASP A 80 -20.31 -41.21 17.82
N VAL A 81 -19.02 -41.38 18.16
CA VAL A 81 -18.57 -41.57 19.54
C VAL A 81 -18.81 -40.29 20.35
N SER A 82 -19.47 -40.41 21.47
CA SER A 82 -19.69 -39.27 22.39
C SER A 82 -18.38 -38.69 22.85
N THR A 83 -18.33 -37.34 22.99
CA THR A 83 -17.14 -36.63 23.50
C THR A 83 -16.71 -37.06 24.92
N ASN A 84 -17.62 -37.68 25.70
CA ASN A 84 -17.32 -38.22 27.00
C ASN A 84 -16.67 -39.61 26.92
N ASP A 85 -16.90 -40.31 25.82
CA ASP A 85 -16.42 -41.69 25.61
C ASP A 85 -15.12 -41.72 24.77
N TYR A 86 -14.71 -40.58 24.21
CA TYR A 86 -13.44 -40.46 23.51
C TYR A 86 -12.28 -40.45 24.50
N THR A 87 -11.45 -41.48 24.44
CA THR A 87 -10.28 -41.62 25.32
C THR A 87 -9.02 -41.09 24.60
N LEU A 88 -8.34 -40.15 25.24
CA LEU A 88 -7.04 -39.67 24.76
C LEU A 88 -6.00 -40.79 24.80
N GLY A 89 -5.12 -40.80 23.81
CA GLY A 89 -3.97 -41.69 23.84
C GLY A 89 -3.03 -41.41 25.02
N VAL A 90 -2.30 -42.44 25.42
CA VAL A 90 -1.26 -42.33 26.47
C VAL A 90 0.00 -41.72 25.86
N PRO A 91 0.62 -40.69 26.45
CA PRO A 91 1.87 -40.14 26.00
C PRO A 91 2.98 -41.18 25.95
N ASP A 92 3.87 -41.08 24.95
CA ASP A 92 5.08 -41.88 24.87
C ASP A 92 5.90 -41.73 26.16
N LYS A 93 6.42 -42.85 26.68
CA LYS A 93 7.15 -42.87 27.96
C LYS A 93 8.39 -41.96 27.94
N GLU A 94 9.13 -41.94 26.82
CA GLU A 94 10.33 -41.09 26.71
C GLU A 94 9.96 -39.60 26.74
N ILE A 95 8.87 -39.23 26.05
CA ILE A 95 8.33 -37.88 26.08
C ILE A 95 7.83 -37.53 27.49
N TYR A 96 7.10 -38.41 28.11
CA TYR A 96 6.57 -38.17 29.46
C TYR A 96 7.72 -37.96 30.46
N ASP A 97 8.69 -38.87 30.54
CA ASP A 97 9.80 -38.84 31.49
C ASP A 97 10.67 -37.58 31.25
N LYS A 98 10.88 -37.17 29.97
CA LYS A 98 11.59 -35.96 29.64
C LYS A 98 10.89 -34.71 30.19
N TYR A 99 9.60 -34.57 29.97
CA TYR A 99 8.86 -33.38 30.43
C TYR A 99 8.50 -33.46 31.93
N ASP A 100 8.47 -34.63 32.54
CA ASP A 100 8.34 -34.78 33.97
C ASP A 100 9.53 -34.16 34.71
N SER A 101 10.73 -34.28 34.15
CA SER A 101 11.94 -33.67 34.69
C SER A 101 12.08 -32.18 34.35
N LEU A 102 11.64 -31.74 33.17
CA LEU A 102 11.86 -30.39 32.68
C LEU A 102 10.77 -29.38 33.06
N LEU A 103 9.51 -29.82 33.14
CA LEU A 103 8.36 -28.95 33.35
C LEU A 103 8.02 -28.79 34.83
N THR A 104 8.53 -27.73 35.46
CA THR A 104 8.20 -27.42 36.84
C THR A 104 6.76 -26.94 37.03
N ASN A 105 6.28 -26.09 36.09
CA ASN A 105 4.88 -25.68 35.95
C ASN A 105 4.64 -25.11 34.54
N GLY A 106 3.43 -25.26 34.03
CA GLY A 106 3.06 -24.80 32.70
C GLY A 106 2.47 -25.91 31.83
N THR A 107 2.52 -25.71 30.52
CA THR A 107 1.98 -26.66 29.55
C THR A 107 2.97 -26.80 28.41
N ALA A 108 3.29 -28.04 28.04
CA ALA A 108 4.03 -28.40 26.82
C ALA A 108 3.07 -28.97 25.77
N ILE A 109 3.19 -28.54 24.54
CA ILE A 109 2.44 -29.06 23.40
C ILE A 109 3.46 -29.51 22.40
N ILE A 110 3.44 -30.81 22.08
CA ILE A 110 4.39 -31.44 21.16
C ILE A 110 3.64 -31.85 19.90
N PHE A 111 4.13 -31.42 18.76
CA PHE A 111 3.58 -31.76 17.46
C PHE A 111 4.47 -32.83 16.80
N GLU A 112 3.85 -33.94 16.46
CA GLU A 112 4.49 -35.06 15.78
C GLU A 112 3.80 -35.29 14.42
N GLU A 113 4.55 -35.66 13.40
CA GLU A 113 4.06 -35.80 12.04
C GLU A 113 3.38 -34.50 11.53
N LEU A 114 4.19 -33.45 11.39
CA LEU A 114 3.72 -32.15 10.94
C LEU A 114 3.01 -32.24 9.57
N THR A 115 1.94 -31.48 9.44
CA THR A 115 1.21 -31.37 8.18
C THR A 115 2.05 -30.69 7.12
N ASP A 116 1.93 -31.14 5.85
CA ASP A 116 2.62 -30.56 4.71
C ASP A 116 2.33 -29.06 4.57
N GLY A 117 3.35 -28.29 4.16
CA GLY A 117 3.24 -26.85 3.92
C GLY A 117 3.55 -25.97 5.14
N ILE A 118 3.79 -26.54 6.32
CA ILE A 118 4.25 -25.77 7.47
C ILE A 118 5.68 -25.26 7.23
N ARG A 119 5.83 -23.95 7.19
CA ARG A 119 7.14 -23.31 7.03
C ARG A 119 7.90 -23.36 8.35
N ASN A 120 9.10 -23.92 8.35
CA ASN A 120 9.94 -24.14 9.54
C ASN A 120 11.27 -23.37 9.52
N ARG A 121 11.44 -22.40 8.60
CA ARG A 121 12.64 -21.56 8.60
C ARG A 121 12.64 -20.64 9.82
N VAL A 122 13.67 -20.81 10.65
CA VAL A 122 13.76 -20.12 11.94
C VAL A 122 13.69 -18.60 11.81
N GLU A 123 14.43 -18.01 10.88
CA GLU A 123 14.46 -16.56 10.65
C GLU A 123 13.09 -16.02 10.22
N TYR A 124 12.37 -16.79 9.40
CA TYR A 124 11.02 -16.42 8.98
C TYR A 124 10.06 -16.41 10.19
N ILE A 125 10.09 -17.47 10.99
CA ILE A 125 9.22 -17.59 12.18
C ILE A 125 9.55 -16.48 13.18
N ARG A 126 10.83 -16.17 13.40
CA ARG A 126 11.28 -15.07 14.26
C ARG A 126 10.68 -13.74 13.82
N THR A 127 10.83 -13.42 12.55
CA THR A 127 10.30 -12.17 11.97
C THR A 127 8.78 -12.10 12.07
N LEU A 128 8.05 -13.19 11.77
CA LEU A 128 6.59 -13.23 11.92
C LEU A 128 6.15 -13.02 13.36
N ILE A 129 6.81 -13.66 14.33
CA ILE A 129 6.49 -13.47 15.75
C ILE A 129 6.72 -12.01 16.15
N ALA A 130 7.84 -11.42 15.74
CA ALA A 130 8.13 -10.02 16.04
C ALA A 130 7.12 -9.05 15.44
N LEU A 131 6.62 -9.33 14.22
CA LEU A 131 5.62 -8.49 13.55
C LEU A 131 4.22 -8.63 14.16
N TYR A 132 3.75 -9.85 14.36
CA TYR A 132 2.34 -10.11 14.68
C TYR A 132 2.05 -10.33 16.16
N PHE A 133 3.07 -10.60 16.97
CA PHE A 133 2.96 -10.77 18.41
C PHE A 133 3.72 -9.69 19.18
N ARG A 134 3.62 -8.44 18.71
CA ARG A 134 4.34 -7.29 19.28
C ARG A 134 4.11 -7.08 20.77
N PHE A 135 2.96 -7.48 21.29
CA PHE A 135 2.72 -7.43 22.75
C PHE A 135 3.81 -8.16 23.55
N SER A 136 4.41 -9.21 22.97
CA SER A 136 5.53 -9.92 23.61
C SER A 136 6.83 -9.11 23.66
N LEU A 137 6.95 -8.08 22.81
CA LEU A 137 8.12 -7.19 22.78
C LEU A 137 7.93 -5.96 23.67
N ILE A 138 6.69 -5.67 24.07
CA ILE A 138 6.31 -4.52 24.88
C ILE A 138 6.10 -4.92 26.35
N ASP A 139 5.49 -6.07 26.58
CA ASP A 139 5.17 -6.56 27.93
C ASP A 139 6.36 -7.30 28.54
N SER A 140 7.06 -6.66 29.48
CA SER A 140 8.20 -7.25 30.19
C SER A 140 7.88 -8.55 30.97
N LYS A 141 6.59 -8.83 31.18
CA LYS A 141 6.13 -10.06 31.87
C LYS A 141 5.84 -11.21 30.91
N PHE A 142 6.01 -11.01 29.61
CA PHE A 142 5.74 -12.03 28.60
C PHE A 142 6.82 -12.02 27.51
N THR A 143 7.58 -13.08 27.43
CA THR A 143 8.63 -13.25 26.43
C THR A 143 8.36 -14.48 25.59
N ILE A 144 8.55 -14.37 24.29
CA ILE A 144 8.53 -15.53 23.37
C ILE A 144 9.97 -15.93 23.07
N HIS A 145 10.27 -17.19 23.28
CA HIS A 145 11.56 -17.79 22.91
C HIS A 145 11.38 -18.73 21.73
N LEU A 146 12.24 -18.65 20.76
CA LEU A 146 12.35 -19.61 19.66
C LEU A 146 13.69 -20.35 19.78
N ASN A 147 13.64 -21.66 19.94
CA ASN A 147 14.84 -22.50 20.17
C ASN A 147 15.71 -21.97 21.33
N GLY A 148 15.06 -21.58 22.45
CA GLY A 148 15.76 -21.06 23.62
C GLY A 148 16.20 -19.59 23.55
N THR A 149 16.14 -18.96 22.37
CA THR A 149 16.56 -17.57 22.17
C THR A 149 15.32 -16.64 22.18
N PRO A 150 15.31 -15.55 22.95
CA PRO A 150 14.18 -14.62 22.99
C PRO A 150 14.00 -13.92 21.64
N ILE A 151 12.76 -13.64 21.28
CA ILE A 151 12.40 -12.75 20.19
C ILE A 151 12.47 -11.32 20.71
N THR A 152 13.14 -10.43 19.97
CA THR A 152 13.38 -9.03 20.36
C THR A 152 13.09 -8.06 19.21
N LEU A 153 13.26 -6.77 19.46
CA LEU A 153 13.13 -5.74 18.41
C LEU A 153 14.20 -5.85 17.31
N GLU A 154 15.30 -6.54 17.56
CA GLU A 154 16.35 -6.77 16.56
C GLU A 154 15.84 -7.48 15.30
N GLU A 155 14.80 -8.31 15.44
CA GLU A 155 14.15 -8.99 14.33
C GLU A 155 13.51 -8.00 13.33
N LEU A 156 13.16 -6.80 13.79
CA LEU A 156 12.54 -5.73 12.99
C LEU A 156 13.55 -4.70 12.50
N LYS A 157 14.84 -4.83 12.85
CA LYS A 157 15.89 -3.91 12.44
C LYS A 157 16.00 -3.72 10.93
N PRO A 158 15.93 -4.77 10.07
CA PRO A 158 15.97 -4.58 8.62
C PRO A 158 14.83 -3.71 8.08
N LEU A 159 13.65 -3.77 8.72
CA LEU A 159 12.51 -2.93 8.39
C LEU A 159 12.74 -1.50 8.89
N ALA A 160 13.22 -1.33 10.11
CA ALA A 160 13.57 -0.03 10.69
C ALA A 160 14.63 0.70 9.85
N ASP A 161 15.70 0.01 9.45
CA ASP A 161 16.81 0.57 8.66
C ASP A 161 16.40 0.95 7.22
N SER A 162 15.22 0.54 6.77
CA SER A 162 14.66 0.94 5.48
C SER A 162 13.54 1.97 5.60
N THR A 163 13.17 2.34 6.81
CA THR A 163 12.07 3.28 7.08
C THR A 163 12.54 4.72 6.93
N GLN A 164 11.85 5.49 6.09
CA GLN A 164 12.16 6.90 5.83
C GLN A 164 11.22 7.87 6.52
N PHE A 165 9.94 7.51 6.64
CA PHE A 165 8.91 8.37 7.19
C PHE A 165 8.09 7.63 8.23
N ILE A 166 7.62 8.35 9.24
CA ILE A 166 6.69 7.81 10.23
C ILE A 166 5.64 8.87 10.60
N TRP A 167 4.40 8.42 10.74
CA TRP A 167 3.28 9.15 11.32
C TRP A 167 2.84 8.42 12.58
N ASN A 168 3.04 9.07 13.73
CA ASN A 168 2.62 8.54 15.03
C ASN A 168 1.23 9.06 15.36
N ILE A 169 0.26 8.16 15.51
CA ILE A 169 -1.15 8.47 15.73
C ILE A 169 -1.43 8.47 17.23
N ASN A 170 -1.93 9.62 17.73
CA ASN A 170 -2.26 9.85 19.12
C ASN A 170 -1.13 9.49 20.11
N ASN A 171 0.12 9.81 19.71
CA ASN A 171 1.32 9.64 20.53
C ASN A 171 1.46 8.22 21.12
N LEU A 172 1.31 7.21 20.27
CA LEU A 172 1.56 5.83 20.68
C LEU A 172 2.96 5.70 21.27
N GLN A 173 3.04 5.29 22.53
CA GLN A 173 4.30 4.89 23.17
C GLN A 173 4.61 3.46 22.77
N ASP A 174 5.67 3.26 22.00
CA ASP A 174 6.03 1.96 21.47
C ASP A 174 7.56 1.82 21.37
N PRO A 175 8.15 0.80 22.00
CA PRO A 175 9.61 0.60 22.02
C PRO A 175 10.25 0.50 20.63
N TYR A 176 9.52 0.03 19.61
CA TYR A 176 10.02 -0.01 18.24
C TYR A 176 10.17 1.40 17.66
N ILE A 177 9.19 2.27 17.91
CA ILE A 177 9.28 3.67 17.50
C ILE A 177 10.44 4.36 18.22
N GLU A 178 10.50 4.22 19.54
CA GLU A 178 11.44 4.92 20.40
C GLU A 178 12.88 4.44 20.22
N ASN A 179 13.09 3.12 20.15
CA ASN A 179 14.42 2.52 20.18
C ASN A 179 14.96 2.13 18.79
N SER A 180 14.07 1.93 17.78
CA SER A 180 14.49 1.43 16.47
C SER A 180 14.30 2.47 15.35
N LEU A 181 13.30 3.35 15.44
CA LEU A 181 13.02 4.34 14.40
C LEU A 181 13.54 5.74 14.75
N ILE A 182 13.19 6.26 15.94
CA ILE A 182 13.65 7.59 16.35
C ILE A 182 15.16 7.54 16.63
N GLY A 183 15.90 8.43 16.00
CA GLY A 183 17.36 8.42 16.05
C GLY A 183 18.05 7.55 15.00
N ASN A 184 17.30 6.75 14.24
CA ASN A 184 17.84 6.02 13.11
C ASN A 184 18.20 6.99 11.96
N ALA A 185 19.41 6.89 11.42
CA ALA A 185 19.90 7.75 10.33
C ALA A 185 19.06 7.65 9.03
N HIS A 186 18.34 6.55 8.86
CA HIS A 186 17.45 6.33 7.71
C HIS A 186 16.11 7.06 7.85
N LEU A 187 15.65 7.34 9.05
CA LEU A 187 14.43 8.10 9.28
C LEU A 187 14.65 9.58 8.91
N LYS A 188 13.95 10.06 7.90
CA LYS A 188 14.10 11.43 7.36
C LYS A 188 13.04 12.39 7.88
N LYS A 189 11.83 11.90 8.11
CA LYS A 189 10.70 12.71 8.58
C LYS A 189 9.87 11.93 9.59
N ASN A 190 9.37 12.64 10.59
CA ASN A 190 8.37 12.15 11.52
C ASN A 190 7.27 13.21 11.71
N LYS A 191 6.03 12.76 11.94
CA LYS A 191 4.90 13.64 12.20
C LYS A 191 3.94 12.95 13.17
N SER A 192 3.38 13.72 14.10
CA SER A 192 2.27 13.26 14.92
C SER A 192 0.95 13.59 14.26
N LEU A 193 0.05 12.63 14.22
CA LEU A 193 -1.34 12.79 13.78
C LEU A 193 -2.27 12.63 14.97
N THR A 194 -3.34 13.38 14.98
CA THR A 194 -4.44 13.25 15.95
C THR A 194 -5.65 12.68 15.23
N SER A 195 -6.35 11.74 15.88
CA SER A 195 -7.61 11.18 15.43
C SER A 195 -8.74 11.78 16.25
N ASP A 196 -9.84 12.11 15.57
CA ASP A 196 -11.08 12.56 16.22
C ASP A 196 -11.84 11.39 16.86
N LEU A 197 -11.57 10.16 16.43
CA LEU A 197 -12.16 8.96 17.02
C LEU A 197 -11.35 8.54 18.25
N SER A 198 -11.98 8.61 19.43
CA SER A 198 -11.34 8.21 20.68
C SER A 198 -10.92 6.75 20.68
N GLY A 199 -9.84 6.43 21.38
CA GLY A 199 -9.35 5.06 21.51
C GLY A 199 -8.47 4.56 20.38
N ILE A 200 -8.39 5.24 19.24
CA ILE A 200 -7.43 4.92 18.20
C ILE A 200 -6.05 5.40 18.60
N LYS A 201 -5.05 4.55 18.45
CA LYS A 201 -3.63 4.89 18.54
C LYS A 201 -2.84 3.97 17.63
N GLY A 202 -1.67 4.41 17.19
CA GLY A 202 -0.90 3.58 16.28
C GLY A 202 0.23 4.31 15.61
N PHE A 203 0.78 3.69 14.59
CA PHE A 203 1.70 4.34 13.66
C PHE A 203 1.52 3.78 12.25
N ILE A 204 1.81 4.62 11.27
CA ILE A 204 2.01 4.23 9.89
C ILE A 204 3.40 4.72 9.50
N ALA A 205 4.16 3.87 8.84
CA ALA A 205 5.53 4.17 8.41
C ALA A 205 5.73 3.83 6.95
N SER A 206 6.63 4.55 6.28
CA SER A 206 6.97 4.35 4.88
C SER A 206 8.43 3.97 4.73
N VAL A 207 8.68 2.91 3.95
CA VAL A 207 10.02 2.49 3.56
C VAL A 207 10.51 3.24 2.30
N GLU A 208 11.82 3.17 2.04
CA GLU A 208 12.43 3.80 0.86
C GLU A 208 12.02 3.16 -0.48
N LYS A 209 11.70 1.84 -0.48
CA LYS A 209 11.34 1.05 -1.67
C LYS A 209 10.31 -0.02 -1.33
N PRO A 210 9.36 -0.34 -2.23
CA PRO A 210 8.33 -1.35 -2.00
C PRO A 210 8.88 -2.75 -1.66
N SER A 211 10.06 -3.09 -2.19
CA SER A 211 10.71 -4.37 -1.88
C SER A 211 11.08 -4.54 -0.41
N LYS A 212 11.21 -3.43 0.33
CA LYS A 212 11.61 -3.43 1.75
C LYS A 212 10.50 -3.78 2.73
N VAL A 213 9.23 -3.67 2.31
CA VAL A 213 8.09 -4.19 3.10
C VAL A 213 7.91 -5.70 2.95
N LYS A 214 8.61 -6.35 2.01
CA LYS A 214 8.54 -7.80 1.85
C LYS A 214 9.27 -8.51 2.99
N ILE A 215 8.61 -9.51 3.57
CA ILE A 215 9.23 -10.38 4.57
C ILE A 215 10.26 -11.25 3.86
N ARG A 216 11.52 -11.15 4.32
CA ARG A 216 12.66 -11.79 3.68
C ARG A 216 12.44 -13.31 3.46
N GLY A 217 12.66 -13.76 2.24
CA GLY A 217 12.50 -15.17 1.86
C GLY A 217 11.06 -15.61 1.59
N THR A 218 10.11 -14.67 1.49
CA THR A 218 8.71 -14.94 1.16
C THR A 218 8.16 -13.92 0.16
N ASN A 219 6.93 -14.17 -0.33
CA ASN A 219 6.16 -13.19 -1.10
C ASN A 219 5.23 -12.35 -0.20
N GLU A 220 5.24 -12.57 1.11
CA GLU A 220 4.42 -11.82 2.04
C GLU A 220 4.98 -10.42 2.25
N LYS A 221 4.07 -9.46 2.46
CA LYS A 221 4.40 -8.08 2.79
C LYS A 221 3.96 -7.75 4.20
N THR A 222 4.72 -6.89 4.87
CA THR A 222 4.18 -6.14 6.01
C THR A 222 3.20 -5.11 5.48
N THR A 223 2.09 -4.94 6.17
CA THR A 223 0.98 -4.09 5.78
C THR A 223 0.59 -3.16 6.95
N VAL A 224 -0.39 -2.30 6.74
CA VAL A 224 -0.99 -1.56 7.85
C VAL A 224 -2.09 -2.42 8.44
N ASP A 225 -1.91 -2.86 9.67
CA ASP A 225 -2.72 -3.89 10.30
C ASP A 225 -3.49 -3.36 11.52
N LEU A 226 -4.69 -3.87 11.74
CA LEU A 226 -5.52 -3.55 12.91
C LEU A 226 -5.29 -4.53 14.06
N TYR A 227 -5.01 -3.96 15.21
CA TYR A 227 -4.83 -4.68 16.49
C TYR A 227 -5.94 -4.30 17.47
N VAL A 228 -6.45 -5.30 18.18
CA VAL A 228 -7.42 -5.11 19.25
C VAL A 228 -6.94 -5.92 20.47
N ASN A 229 -6.79 -5.26 21.60
CA ASN A 229 -6.20 -5.82 22.80
C ASN A 229 -4.84 -6.50 22.56
N GLY A 230 -3.99 -5.84 21.76
CA GLY A 230 -2.65 -6.31 21.40
C GLY A 230 -2.61 -7.49 20.44
N ARG A 231 -3.74 -7.90 19.86
CA ARG A 231 -3.82 -8.99 18.89
C ARG A 231 -4.20 -8.50 17.51
N LEU A 232 -3.51 -9.00 16.49
CA LEU A 232 -3.88 -8.82 15.08
C LEU A 232 -5.32 -9.31 14.84
N ARG A 233 -6.16 -8.45 14.30
CA ARG A 233 -7.57 -8.73 13.97
C ARG A 233 -7.90 -8.59 12.51
N GLU A 234 -7.28 -7.63 11.85
CA GLU A 234 -7.46 -7.41 10.42
C GLU A 234 -6.10 -7.09 9.82
N LYS A 235 -5.67 -7.90 8.88
CA LYS A 235 -4.45 -7.67 8.10
C LYS A 235 -4.78 -6.77 6.92
N ASP A 236 -3.89 -5.81 6.62
CA ASP A 236 -4.02 -4.91 5.47
C ASP A 236 -5.35 -4.15 5.44
N ILE A 237 -5.56 -3.31 6.45
CA ILE A 237 -6.79 -2.51 6.55
C ILE A 237 -6.97 -1.53 5.39
N LEU A 238 -5.89 -1.16 4.71
CA LEU A 238 -5.95 -0.24 3.57
C LEU A 238 -6.71 -0.85 2.39
N ARG A 239 -6.83 -2.18 2.27
CA ARG A 239 -7.65 -2.84 1.26
C ARG A 239 -9.14 -2.51 1.34
N HIS A 240 -9.61 -2.04 2.49
CA HIS A 240 -11.01 -1.62 2.69
C HIS A 240 -11.24 -0.16 2.32
N ILE A 241 -10.17 0.58 2.04
CA ILE A 241 -10.23 2.01 1.69
C ILE A 241 -10.03 2.10 0.17
N PRO A 242 -11.01 2.66 -0.57
CA PRO A 242 -10.86 2.85 -2.01
C PRO A 242 -9.75 3.85 -2.28
N SER A 243 -8.56 3.33 -2.55
CA SER A 243 -7.39 4.11 -2.90
C SER A 243 -6.58 3.32 -3.93
N THR A 244 -6.27 3.93 -5.06
CA THR A 244 -5.46 3.33 -6.14
C THR A 244 -4.04 3.88 -6.13
N ARG A 245 -3.51 4.27 -4.96
CA ARG A 245 -2.28 5.05 -4.89
C ARG A 245 -1.06 4.17 -4.65
N ILE A 246 0.03 4.52 -5.35
CA ILE A 246 1.34 3.85 -5.27
C ILE A 246 1.89 3.82 -3.83
N VAL A 247 1.56 4.82 -3.02
CA VAL A 247 2.04 4.97 -1.64
C VAL A 247 1.79 3.74 -0.77
N GLU A 248 0.66 3.06 -0.94
CA GLU A 248 0.31 1.87 -0.13
C GLU A 248 1.34 0.75 -0.23
N ASN A 249 2.03 0.64 -1.36
CA ASN A 249 3.10 -0.35 -1.52
C ASN A 249 4.35 -0.05 -0.69
N TYR A 250 4.46 1.14 -0.12
CA TYR A 250 5.57 1.57 0.74
C TYR A 250 5.20 1.55 2.22
N LEU A 251 3.90 1.42 2.53
CA LEU A 251 3.41 1.57 3.89
C LEU A 251 3.39 0.26 4.66
N TYR A 252 3.69 0.37 5.94
CA TYR A 252 3.42 -0.62 6.95
C TYR A 252 3.07 0.08 8.27
N GLY A 253 2.42 -0.62 9.17
CA GLY A 253 2.07 0.00 10.43
C GLY A 253 1.16 -0.86 11.29
N GLN A 254 0.82 -0.32 12.44
CA GLN A 254 -0.09 -0.94 13.39
C GLN A 254 -1.05 0.11 13.92
N ILE A 255 -2.32 -0.17 13.79
CA ILE A 255 -3.39 0.65 14.35
C ILE A 255 -4.06 -0.17 15.46
N HIS A 256 -4.14 0.39 16.65
CA HIS A 256 -4.78 -0.21 17.81
C HIS A 256 -6.12 0.48 18.04
N TYR A 257 -7.19 -0.32 18.12
CA TYR A 257 -8.53 0.17 18.43
C TYR A 257 -9.27 -0.83 19.30
N ASP A 258 -8.98 -0.79 20.60
CA ASP A 258 -9.46 -1.78 21.57
C ASP A 258 -10.98 -1.72 21.81
N GLU A 259 -11.61 -0.59 21.49
CA GLU A 259 -13.05 -0.42 21.62
C GLU A 259 -13.89 -1.31 20.68
N LEU A 260 -13.26 -1.98 19.69
CA LEU A 260 -13.94 -3.00 18.89
C LEU A 260 -14.23 -4.29 19.67
N ASP A 261 -13.59 -4.52 20.81
CA ASP A 261 -13.81 -5.69 21.66
C ASP A 261 -14.70 -5.34 22.86
N ASP A 262 -15.91 -4.89 22.59
CA ASP A 262 -16.96 -4.66 23.58
C ASP A 262 -17.88 -5.90 23.75
N GLU A 263 -19.12 -5.72 24.19
CA GLU A 263 -20.10 -6.80 24.41
C GLU A 263 -20.52 -7.52 23.11
N ILE A 264 -20.46 -6.82 21.96
CA ILE A 264 -20.84 -7.36 20.66
C ILE A 264 -19.62 -8.05 20.04
N ASP A 265 -19.80 -9.27 19.55
CA ASP A 265 -18.74 -9.99 18.79
C ASP A 265 -18.72 -9.55 17.33
N ARG A 266 -17.82 -8.63 17.00
CA ARG A 266 -17.63 -8.07 15.65
C ARG A 266 -16.64 -8.83 14.79
N PHE A 267 -16.10 -9.95 15.31
CA PHE A 267 -15.03 -10.67 14.61
C PHE A 267 -15.58 -11.90 13.90
N THR A 268 -15.04 -12.15 12.69
CA THR A 268 -15.36 -13.36 11.93
C THR A 268 -15.04 -14.63 12.72
N SER A 269 -15.61 -15.76 12.33
CA SER A 269 -15.39 -17.03 13.02
C SER A 269 -13.93 -17.48 12.97
N SER A 270 -13.24 -17.22 11.87
CA SER A 270 -11.79 -17.44 11.71
C SER A 270 -10.94 -16.49 12.55
N ARG A 271 -11.49 -15.39 13.02
CA ARG A 271 -10.82 -14.28 13.72
C ARG A 271 -9.73 -13.56 12.92
N GLU A 272 -9.74 -13.72 11.63
CA GLU A 272 -8.84 -13.05 10.69
C GLU A 272 -9.53 -11.90 9.99
N GLY A 273 -10.57 -11.32 10.57
CA GLY A 273 -11.27 -10.20 10.03
C GLY A 273 -12.33 -9.64 10.97
N VAL A 274 -12.67 -8.39 10.73
CA VAL A 274 -13.82 -7.72 11.33
C VAL A 274 -15.00 -7.81 10.36
N ILE A 275 -16.22 -7.90 10.89
CA ILE A 275 -17.45 -7.89 10.09
C ILE A 275 -17.50 -6.55 9.33
N SER A 276 -17.49 -6.61 8.00
CA SER A 276 -17.27 -5.43 7.14
C SER A 276 -18.39 -4.39 7.19
N ASP A 277 -19.60 -4.80 7.52
CA ASP A 277 -20.79 -3.94 7.66
C ASP A 277 -21.07 -3.49 9.10
N ASP A 278 -20.17 -3.78 10.04
CA ASP A 278 -20.30 -3.29 11.41
C ASP A 278 -20.13 -1.76 11.46
N PRO A 279 -21.09 -1.02 12.05
CA PRO A 279 -21.07 0.45 12.05
C PRO A 279 -19.86 1.05 12.74
N LYS A 280 -19.31 0.39 13.78
CA LYS A 280 -18.14 0.87 14.51
C LYS A 280 -16.87 0.67 13.67
N PHE A 281 -16.79 -0.44 12.93
CA PHE A 281 -15.71 -0.68 12.01
C PHE A 281 -15.75 0.26 10.78
N ILE A 282 -16.94 0.55 10.24
CA ILE A 282 -17.11 1.55 9.16
C ILE A 282 -16.65 2.93 9.63
N SER A 283 -17.04 3.35 10.84
CA SER A 283 -16.57 4.63 11.41
C SER A 283 -15.06 4.68 11.58
N PHE A 284 -14.47 3.57 12.02
CA PHE A 284 -13.02 3.42 12.11
C PHE A 284 -12.35 3.54 10.73
N LEU A 285 -12.85 2.86 9.69
CA LEU A 285 -12.28 2.93 8.34
C LEU A 285 -12.37 4.34 7.75
N LYS A 286 -13.46 5.07 8.01
CA LYS A 286 -13.61 6.46 7.57
C LYS A 286 -12.57 7.38 8.22
N GLU A 287 -12.26 7.16 9.48
CA GLU A 287 -11.21 7.90 10.18
C GLU A 287 -9.82 7.59 9.60
N ILE A 288 -9.53 6.30 9.33
CA ILE A 288 -8.29 5.91 8.65
C ILE A 288 -8.21 6.54 7.25
N GLU A 289 -9.28 6.58 6.50
CA GLU A 289 -9.33 7.25 5.19
C GLU A 289 -8.94 8.73 5.29
N THR A 290 -9.47 9.42 6.30
CA THR A 290 -9.14 10.84 6.54
C THR A 290 -7.67 11.02 6.87
N MET A 291 -7.10 10.19 7.73
CA MET A 291 -5.67 10.22 8.04
C MET A 291 -4.81 9.86 6.82
N MET A 292 -5.23 8.92 5.99
CA MET A 292 -4.51 8.53 4.78
C MET A 292 -4.40 9.66 3.77
N LYS A 293 -5.40 10.55 3.65
CA LYS A 293 -5.30 11.75 2.79
C LYS A 293 -4.11 12.62 3.20
N THR A 294 -3.99 12.91 4.49
CA THR A 294 -2.84 13.67 5.04
C THR A 294 -1.50 12.95 4.85
N ILE A 295 -1.49 11.63 5.09
CA ILE A 295 -0.28 10.81 4.92
C ILE A 295 0.21 10.84 3.47
N ILE A 296 -0.69 10.76 2.51
CA ILE A 296 -0.37 10.78 1.08
C ILE A 296 0.22 12.13 0.66
N GLU A 297 -0.39 13.24 1.11
CA GLU A 297 0.10 14.60 0.84
C GLU A 297 1.52 14.81 1.44
N ASP A 298 1.71 14.42 2.69
CA ASP A 298 3.01 14.48 3.35
C ASP A 298 4.05 13.60 2.62
N TRP A 299 3.68 12.38 2.24
CA TRP A 299 4.55 11.42 1.58
C TRP A 299 5.03 11.95 0.22
N ASP A 300 4.14 12.47 -0.61
CA ASP A 300 4.46 13.06 -1.92
C ASP A 300 5.39 14.27 -1.74
N LYS A 301 5.07 15.16 -0.81
CA LYS A 301 5.88 16.33 -0.49
C LYS A 301 7.29 15.93 -0.03
N TRP A 302 7.40 15.01 0.94
CA TRP A 302 8.69 14.62 1.51
C TRP A 302 9.56 13.86 0.52
N ARG A 303 8.97 13.02 -0.33
CA ARG A 303 9.73 12.34 -1.39
C ARG A 303 10.22 13.31 -2.46
N THR A 304 9.43 14.33 -2.80
CA THR A 304 9.85 15.40 -3.71
C THR A 304 11.03 16.18 -3.11
N GLU A 305 10.97 16.56 -1.83
CA GLU A 305 12.08 17.22 -1.13
C GLU A 305 13.36 16.37 -1.15
N LEU A 306 13.24 15.05 -1.02
CA LEU A 306 14.38 14.12 -1.07
C LEU A 306 14.83 13.76 -2.50
N LYS A 307 14.21 14.31 -3.55
CA LYS A 307 14.45 13.97 -4.96
C LYS A 307 14.25 12.49 -5.27
N GLN A 308 13.35 11.84 -4.54
CA GLN A 308 13.02 10.41 -4.66
C GLN A 308 11.67 10.19 -5.34
N ASP A 309 11.23 11.13 -6.16
CA ASP A 309 9.99 10.99 -6.91
C ASP A 309 10.02 9.69 -7.73
N GLY A 310 9.00 8.87 -7.53
CA GLY A 310 8.82 7.67 -8.31
C GLY A 310 9.06 6.36 -7.56
N ASP A 311 8.74 5.26 -8.24
CA ASP A 311 9.00 3.90 -7.77
C ASP A 311 10.35 3.40 -8.30
N PRO A 312 11.38 3.29 -7.46
CA PRO A 312 12.69 2.82 -7.88
C PRO A 312 12.70 1.34 -8.30
N ASP A 313 11.72 0.55 -7.88
CA ASP A 313 11.59 -0.86 -8.27
C ASP A 313 10.85 -1.02 -9.61
N ASN A 314 10.24 0.05 -10.14
CA ASN A 314 9.58 0.07 -11.44
C ASN A 314 10.27 1.04 -12.41
N SER A 315 11.41 0.63 -12.94
CA SER A 315 12.19 1.39 -13.92
C SER A 315 11.48 1.60 -15.27
N ARG A 316 10.35 0.92 -15.49
CA ARG A 316 9.57 1.00 -16.74
C ARG A 316 8.67 2.23 -16.82
N ILE A 317 8.32 2.84 -15.69
CA ILE A 317 7.46 4.03 -15.65
C ILE A 317 8.31 5.25 -15.37
N THR A 318 8.36 6.17 -16.30
CA THR A 318 9.13 7.42 -16.16
C THR A 318 8.48 8.36 -15.13
N ARG A 319 9.28 9.28 -14.53
CA ARG A 319 8.78 10.34 -13.64
C ARG A 319 7.64 11.15 -14.28
N LYS A 320 7.76 11.40 -15.58
CA LYS A 320 6.79 12.14 -16.37
C LYS A 320 5.44 11.41 -16.44
N GLU A 321 5.46 10.13 -16.76
CA GLU A 321 4.25 9.30 -16.81
C GLU A 321 3.54 9.23 -15.44
N ARG A 322 4.30 9.18 -14.34
CA ARG A 322 3.72 9.21 -13.00
C ARG A 322 3.00 10.51 -12.70
N LYS A 323 3.63 11.65 -12.97
CA LYS A 323 3.00 12.96 -12.75
C LYS A 323 1.79 13.18 -13.64
N SER A 324 1.82 12.67 -14.87
CA SER A 324 0.65 12.68 -15.75
C SER A 324 -0.48 11.83 -15.19
N ARG A 325 -0.15 10.66 -14.59
CA ARG A 325 -1.12 9.78 -13.94
C ARG A 325 -1.74 10.42 -12.70
N GLU A 326 -0.94 11.05 -11.86
CA GLU A 326 -1.41 11.77 -10.68
C GLU A 326 -2.39 12.88 -11.06
N LEU A 327 -2.04 13.72 -12.04
CA LEU A 327 -2.89 14.79 -12.53
C LEU A 327 -4.21 14.25 -13.12
N VAL A 328 -4.16 13.20 -13.93
CA VAL A 328 -5.36 12.57 -14.49
C VAL A 328 -6.24 12.00 -13.39
N ASN A 329 -5.67 11.33 -12.39
CA ASN A 329 -6.43 10.79 -11.27
C ASN A 329 -7.09 11.89 -10.43
N GLU A 330 -6.40 13.01 -10.20
CA GLU A 330 -6.96 14.15 -9.47
C GLU A 330 -8.17 14.73 -10.20
N VAL A 331 -8.01 15.07 -11.48
CA VAL A 331 -9.09 15.62 -12.31
C VAL A 331 -10.25 14.63 -12.45
N THR A 332 -9.98 13.34 -12.63
CA THR A 332 -11.05 12.34 -12.78
C THR A 332 -11.82 12.09 -11.49
N SER A 333 -11.18 12.27 -10.32
CA SER A 333 -11.86 12.15 -9.03
C SER A 333 -12.99 13.19 -8.86
N GLU A 334 -12.87 14.36 -9.49
CA GLU A 334 -13.90 15.41 -9.48
C GLU A 334 -15.17 15.04 -10.28
N PHE A 335 -15.05 14.10 -11.24
CA PHE A 335 -16.16 13.62 -12.06
C PHE A 335 -16.94 12.45 -11.45
N ILE A 336 -16.51 11.91 -10.30
CA ILE A 336 -17.22 10.82 -9.63
C ILE A 336 -18.29 11.42 -8.72
N PRO A 337 -19.59 11.28 -9.05
CA PRO A 337 -20.65 11.87 -8.25
C PRO A 337 -20.68 11.25 -6.85
N SER A 338 -20.80 12.09 -5.83
CA SER A 338 -20.90 11.65 -4.42
C SER A 338 -22.29 11.10 -4.05
N ASP A 339 -23.36 11.51 -4.76
CA ASP A 339 -24.75 11.33 -4.35
C ASP A 339 -25.59 10.46 -5.30
N GLU A 340 -25.00 9.80 -6.28
CA GLU A 340 -25.72 8.99 -7.25
C GLU A 340 -25.88 7.52 -6.85
N LYS A 341 -26.81 6.82 -7.55
CA LYS A 341 -27.06 5.39 -7.35
C LYS A 341 -25.77 4.59 -7.61
N PRO A 342 -25.51 3.54 -6.81
CA PRO A 342 -24.26 2.75 -6.90
C PRO A 342 -23.94 2.21 -8.29
N GLU A 343 -24.95 1.88 -9.09
CA GLU A 343 -24.77 1.35 -10.45
C GLU A 343 -24.31 2.43 -11.45
N GLU A 344 -24.84 3.64 -11.35
CA GLU A 344 -24.47 4.77 -12.19
C GLU A 344 -23.05 5.24 -11.89
N LYS A 345 -22.70 5.32 -10.61
CA LYS A 345 -21.34 5.60 -10.14
C LYS A 345 -20.35 4.60 -10.70
N LYS A 346 -20.62 3.30 -10.58
CA LYS A 346 -19.77 2.23 -11.09
C LYS A 346 -19.56 2.30 -12.61
N LYS A 347 -20.59 2.70 -13.34
CA LYS A 347 -20.51 2.87 -14.80
C LYS A 347 -19.63 4.06 -15.21
N VAL A 348 -19.73 5.17 -14.49
CA VAL A 348 -18.85 6.35 -14.72
C VAL A 348 -17.41 6.02 -14.37
N GLU A 349 -17.16 5.34 -13.26
CA GLU A 349 -15.82 4.86 -12.88
C GLU A 349 -15.23 3.95 -13.95
N GLN A 350 -16.01 3.06 -14.54
CA GLN A 350 -15.54 2.20 -15.63
C GLN A 350 -15.16 3.01 -16.87
N TRP A 351 -15.98 3.99 -17.28
CA TRP A 351 -15.66 4.86 -18.42
C TRP A 351 -14.37 5.67 -18.19
N ILE A 352 -14.17 6.18 -16.96
CA ILE A 352 -12.96 6.89 -16.59
C ILE A 352 -11.75 5.97 -16.68
N ASN A 353 -11.86 4.73 -16.19
CA ASN A 353 -10.79 3.75 -16.25
C ASN A 353 -10.42 3.39 -17.69
N ASP A 354 -11.40 3.26 -18.59
CA ASP A 354 -11.18 2.97 -20.02
C ASP A 354 -10.43 4.10 -20.75
N LEU A 355 -10.52 5.33 -20.23
CA LEU A 355 -9.87 6.51 -20.81
C LEU A 355 -8.51 6.83 -20.17
N ASN A 356 -8.18 6.17 -19.07
CA ASN A 356 -7.08 6.59 -18.19
C ASN A 356 -5.70 6.57 -18.87
N GLU A 357 -5.37 5.52 -19.64
CA GLU A 357 -4.06 5.43 -20.32
C GLU A 357 -3.90 6.49 -21.40
N ASP A 358 -4.95 6.75 -22.19
CA ASP A 358 -4.91 7.75 -23.25
C ASP A 358 -4.88 9.18 -22.68
N ALA A 359 -5.61 9.44 -21.59
CA ALA A 359 -5.56 10.71 -20.90
C ALA A 359 -4.15 11.01 -20.35
N GLN A 360 -3.49 10.03 -19.72
CA GLN A 360 -2.12 10.17 -19.21
C GLN A 360 -1.11 10.47 -20.33
N PHE A 361 -1.23 9.79 -21.48
CA PHE A 361 -0.40 10.03 -22.65
C PHE A 361 -0.66 11.42 -23.21
N ASN A 362 -1.92 11.79 -23.40
CA ASN A 362 -2.32 13.07 -23.98
C ASN A 362 -1.83 14.25 -23.12
N VAL A 363 -1.99 14.21 -21.81
CA VAL A 363 -1.51 15.26 -20.89
C VAL A 363 0.00 15.46 -21.02
N SER A 364 0.75 14.38 -20.98
CA SER A 364 2.22 14.46 -21.08
C SER A 364 2.68 14.99 -22.43
N SER A 365 2.05 14.53 -23.51
CA SER A 365 2.38 14.89 -24.87
C SER A 365 1.97 16.34 -25.21
N TYR A 366 0.84 16.80 -24.69
CA TYR A 366 0.43 18.21 -24.78
C TYR A 366 1.47 19.15 -24.17
N THR A 367 1.97 18.81 -22.97
CA THR A 367 3.02 19.62 -22.30
C THR A 367 4.30 19.68 -23.15
N GLU A 368 4.69 18.58 -23.78
CA GLU A 368 5.83 18.54 -24.68
C GLU A 368 5.62 19.43 -25.91
N CYS A 369 4.45 19.36 -26.53
CA CYS A 369 4.08 20.21 -27.66
C CYS A 369 4.12 21.68 -27.26
N PHE A 370 3.51 22.04 -26.15
CA PHE A 370 3.48 23.41 -25.65
C PHE A 370 4.89 23.99 -25.43
N ILE A 371 5.77 23.23 -24.78
CA ILE A 371 7.14 23.67 -24.51
C ILE A 371 7.93 23.80 -25.83
N SER A 372 7.84 22.81 -26.74
CA SER A 372 8.59 22.79 -27.98
C SER A 372 8.25 23.99 -28.86
N GLU A 373 6.97 24.25 -29.09
CA GLU A 373 6.53 25.36 -29.95
C GLU A 373 6.89 26.73 -29.33
N ASN A 374 6.71 26.86 -27.99
CA ASN A 374 7.02 28.14 -27.34
C ASN A 374 8.52 28.42 -27.20
N LEU A 375 9.36 27.38 -27.03
CA LEU A 375 10.81 27.57 -27.10
C LEU A 375 11.26 28.02 -28.48
N LEU A 376 10.68 27.46 -29.55
CA LEU A 376 10.96 27.91 -30.91
C LEU A 376 10.53 29.36 -31.13
N ARG A 377 9.35 29.76 -30.68
CA ARG A 377 8.89 31.17 -30.77
C ARG A 377 9.86 32.11 -30.07
N LYS A 378 10.33 31.75 -28.85
CA LYS A 378 11.33 32.53 -28.13
C LYS A 378 12.65 32.61 -28.87
N TYR A 379 13.16 31.50 -29.40
CA TYR A 379 14.38 31.48 -30.21
C TYR A 379 14.30 32.36 -31.44
N ILE A 380 13.22 32.26 -32.25
CA ILE A 380 13.00 33.05 -33.43
C ILE A 380 12.96 34.55 -33.10
N LYS A 381 12.29 34.90 -32.01
CA LYS A 381 12.19 36.30 -31.55
C LYS A 381 13.55 36.85 -31.09
N GLU A 382 14.30 36.07 -30.34
CA GLU A 382 15.64 36.48 -29.86
C GLU A 382 16.64 36.64 -30.99
N LYS A 383 16.55 35.81 -32.02
CA LYS A 383 17.37 35.92 -33.23
C LYS A 383 16.95 37.06 -34.18
N GLY A 384 15.83 37.72 -33.92
CA GLY A 384 15.33 38.79 -34.75
C GLY A 384 15.01 38.35 -36.20
N VAL A 385 14.54 37.12 -36.39
CA VAL A 385 14.22 36.57 -37.71
C VAL A 385 13.11 37.38 -38.34
N VAL A 386 13.37 37.94 -39.55
CA VAL A 386 12.37 38.70 -40.33
C VAL A 386 11.36 37.73 -40.93
N LEU A 387 10.08 37.99 -40.72
CA LEU A 387 9.00 37.17 -41.30
C LEU A 387 8.88 37.42 -42.81
N PRO A 388 8.81 36.36 -43.65
CA PRO A 388 8.55 36.50 -45.07
C PRO A 388 7.17 37.13 -45.36
N ASP A 389 7.05 38.01 -46.36
CA ASP A 389 5.80 38.71 -46.70
C ASP A 389 4.61 37.75 -46.88
N LYS A 390 4.82 36.61 -47.52
CA LYS A 390 3.80 35.58 -47.67
C LYS A 390 3.27 35.04 -46.34
N LEU A 391 4.14 34.88 -45.35
CA LEU A 391 3.74 34.42 -44.02
C LEU A 391 2.99 35.51 -43.26
N VAL A 392 3.41 36.77 -43.40
CA VAL A 392 2.71 37.92 -42.82
C VAL A 392 1.26 37.99 -43.33
N GLN A 393 1.03 37.85 -44.63
CA GLN A 393 -0.31 37.82 -45.23
C GLN A 393 -1.16 36.64 -44.69
N GLN A 394 -0.54 35.48 -44.49
CA GLN A 394 -1.23 34.34 -43.88
C GLN A 394 -1.61 34.61 -42.39
N ILE A 395 -0.73 35.22 -41.62
CA ILE A 395 -0.99 35.60 -40.24
C ILE A 395 -2.15 36.59 -40.15
N GLU A 396 -2.20 37.57 -41.02
CA GLU A 396 -3.33 38.52 -41.08
C GLU A 396 -4.64 37.81 -41.37
N THR A 397 -4.65 36.83 -42.26
CA THR A 397 -5.82 36.00 -42.55
C THR A 397 -6.23 35.19 -41.33
N TRP A 398 -5.29 34.56 -40.61
CA TRP A 398 -5.60 33.81 -39.38
C TRP A 398 -6.09 34.70 -38.25
N ARG A 399 -5.57 35.91 -38.10
CA ARG A 399 -6.07 36.92 -37.16
C ARG A 399 -7.53 37.31 -37.45
N LYS A 400 -7.82 37.56 -38.73
CA LYS A 400 -9.20 37.88 -39.14
C LYS A 400 -10.16 36.72 -38.84
N ASN A 401 -9.82 35.50 -39.21
CA ASN A 401 -10.61 34.32 -38.96
C ASN A 401 -10.84 34.09 -37.44
N HIS A 402 -9.80 34.30 -36.64
CA HIS A 402 -9.89 34.18 -35.17
C HIS A 402 -10.86 35.24 -34.59
N LYS A 403 -10.78 36.47 -35.07
CA LYS A 403 -11.70 37.56 -34.68
C LYS A 403 -13.14 37.24 -35.04
N GLU A 404 -13.40 36.82 -36.27
CA GLU A 404 -14.74 36.43 -36.71
C GLU A 404 -15.29 35.23 -35.92
N THR A 405 -14.49 34.24 -35.59
CA THR A 405 -14.90 33.10 -34.78
C THR A 405 -15.25 33.51 -33.34
N LYS A 406 -14.46 34.41 -32.75
CA LYS A 406 -14.71 35.00 -31.46
C LYS A 406 -16.03 35.77 -31.41
N GLU A 407 -16.29 36.60 -32.43
CA GLU A 407 -17.52 37.37 -32.58
C GLU A 407 -18.76 36.45 -32.74
N LYS A 408 -18.67 35.43 -33.58
CA LYS A 408 -19.74 34.42 -33.76
C LYS A 408 -20.06 33.64 -32.48
N ALA A 409 -19.07 33.44 -31.64
CA ALA A 409 -19.22 32.75 -30.34
C ALA A 409 -19.66 33.70 -29.18
N ASN A 410 -19.92 35.01 -29.49
CA ASN A 410 -20.21 36.03 -28.49
C ASN A 410 -19.17 36.14 -27.36
N ILE A 411 -17.89 35.97 -27.68
CA ILE A 411 -16.77 36.08 -26.72
C ILE A 411 -16.25 37.51 -26.71
N PHE A 412 -16.40 38.21 -25.57
CA PHE A 412 -16.01 39.62 -25.41
C PHE A 412 -14.67 39.82 -24.70
N PHE A 413 -14.01 38.75 -24.29
CA PHE A 413 -12.69 38.79 -23.64
C PHE A 413 -11.59 38.26 -24.57
N GLU A 414 -10.32 38.58 -24.26
CA GLU A 414 -9.18 38.08 -25.03
C GLU A 414 -8.87 36.63 -24.71
N ILE A 415 -8.84 35.76 -25.73
CA ILE A 415 -8.54 34.34 -25.60
C ILE A 415 -7.03 34.08 -25.45
N ARG A 416 -6.21 34.94 -26.07
CA ARG A 416 -4.73 34.83 -26.10
C ARG A 416 -4.12 35.96 -25.29
N THR A 417 -3.11 35.64 -24.49
CA THR A 417 -2.36 36.66 -23.71
C THR A 417 -1.38 37.47 -24.58
N SER A 418 -1.04 37.01 -25.78
CA SER A 418 -0.12 37.67 -26.68
C SER A 418 -0.70 37.75 -28.09
N HIS A 419 -0.55 38.92 -28.69
CA HIS A 419 -0.90 39.21 -30.10
C HIS A 419 0.31 39.15 -31.01
N ASP A 420 1.47 38.66 -30.56
CA ASP A 420 2.67 38.48 -31.35
C ASP A 420 2.39 37.55 -32.56
N ASP A 421 2.88 37.87 -33.72
CA ASP A 421 2.69 37.17 -35.00
C ASP A 421 3.06 35.68 -34.89
N LEU A 422 4.10 35.38 -34.15
CA LEU A 422 4.58 34.00 -33.95
C LEU A 422 3.56 33.10 -33.23
N PHE A 423 2.61 33.64 -32.46
CA PHE A 423 1.56 32.85 -31.83
C PHE A 423 0.43 32.40 -32.76
N TYR A 424 0.43 32.94 -34.01
CA TYR A 424 -0.43 32.47 -35.10
C TYR A 424 0.27 31.45 -35.98
N CYS A 425 1.60 31.29 -35.85
CA CYS A 425 2.39 30.30 -36.59
C CYS A 425 2.28 28.91 -35.96
N GLU A 426 2.07 27.91 -36.78
CA GLU A 426 2.13 26.51 -36.43
C GLU A 426 3.57 25.96 -36.52
N MET A 427 3.79 24.73 -36.07
CA MET A 427 5.13 24.14 -35.94
C MET A 427 5.91 24.11 -37.26
N ASP A 428 5.26 23.87 -38.41
CA ASP A 428 5.90 23.87 -39.72
C ASP A 428 6.41 25.27 -40.13
N ASN A 429 5.65 26.32 -39.81
CA ASN A 429 6.08 27.70 -40.03
C ASN A 429 7.26 28.04 -39.11
N LEU A 430 7.16 27.71 -37.82
CA LEU A 430 8.21 27.96 -36.84
C LEU A 430 9.50 27.21 -37.20
N ALA A 431 9.40 25.96 -37.65
CA ALA A 431 10.55 25.17 -38.09
C ALA A 431 11.21 25.78 -39.34
N GLY A 432 10.40 26.30 -40.28
CA GLY A 432 10.88 27.00 -41.45
C GLY A 432 11.66 28.27 -41.11
N LEU A 433 11.18 29.05 -40.15
CA LEU A 433 11.85 30.26 -39.65
C LEU A 433 13.14 29.96 -38.85
N ALA A 434 13.17 28.85 -38.13
CA ALA A 434 14.34 28.44 -37.36
C ALA A 434 15.38 27.65 -38.16
N THR A 435 15.10 27.25 -39.42
CA THR A 435 16.02 26.49 -40.25
C THR A 435 17.16 27.36 -40.73
N THR A 436 18.40 26.95 -40.50
CA THR A 436 19.61 27.60 -40.97
C THR A 436 19.94 27.17 -42.43
N PRO A 437 20.78 27.92 -43.16
CA PRO A 437 21.26 27.49 -44.51
C PRO A 437 21.97 26.12 -44.46
N GLU A 438 22.67 25.82 -43.41
CA GLU A 438 23.39 24.54 -43.21
C GLU A 438 22.42 23.34 -43.02
N ASP A 439 21.25 23.57 -42.44
CA ASP A 439 20.24 22.54 -42.30
C ASP A 439 19.56 22.15 -43.61
N LYS A 440 19.56 23.05 -44.58
CA LYS A 440 19.01 22.79 -45.94
C LYS A 440 19.79 21.75 -46.73
N THR A 441 21.03 21.50 -46.33
CA THR A 441 21.92 20.53 -47.01
C THR A 441 21.88 19.14 -46.39
N ARG A 442 21.18 18.95 -45.26
CA ARG A 442 21.04 17.66 -44.57
C ARG A 442 19.86 16.85 -45.12
N SER A 443 20.01 15.53 -45.20
CA SER A 443 18.98 14.60 -45.69
C SER A 443 17.70 14.55 -44.82
N VAL A 444 17.78 14.98 -43.58
CA VAL A 444 16.64 15.08 -42.64
C VAL A 444 16.54 16.53 -42.18
N SER A 445 15.56 17.26 -42.70
CA SER A 445 15.34 18.65 -42.36
C SER A 445 14.43 18.78 -41.12
N PHE A 446 14.68 19.81 -40.30
CA PHE A 446 13.81 20.18 -39.19
C PHE A 446 12.36 20.45 -39.64
N THR A 447 12.21 20.99 -40.85
CA THR A 447 10.91 21.21 -41.49
C THR A 447 10.16 19.90 -41.76
N GLN A 448 10.87 18.81 -42.08
CA GLN A 448 10.25 17.50 -42.28
C GLN A 448 9.72 16.93 -40.98
N ASP A 449 10.53 16.97 -39.90
CA ASP A 449 10.09 16.55 -38.57
C ASP A 449 8.83 17.32 -38.10
N ALA A 450 8.78 18.64 -38.40
CA ALA A 450 7.64 19.48 -38.06
C ALA A 450 6.37 19.14 -38.86
N LYS A 451 6.52 18.79 -40.16
CA LYS A 451 5.40 18.34 -41.00
C LYS A 451 4.81 17.02 -40.52
N GLU A 452 5.64 16.09 -40.07
CA GLU A 452 5.18 14.80 -39.49
C GLU A 452 4.55 14.97 -38.12
N TYR A 453 5.03 15.90 -37.33
CA TYR A 453 4.52 16.24 -36.00
C TYR A 453 3.12 16.87 -36.04
N LYS A 454 2.88 17.79 -36.99
CA LYS A 454 1.67 18.61 -37.04
C LYS A 454 0.35 17.82 -36.99
N PRO A 455 0.07 16.83 -37.88
CA PRO A 455 -1.21 16.14 -37.88
C PRO A 455 -1.45 15.35 -36.57
N ILE A 456 -0.40 14.84 -35.95
CA ILE A 456 -0.51 14.10 -34.67
C ILE A 456 -0.79 15.07 -33.52
N ARG A 457 -0.10 16.21 -33.49
CA ARG A 457 -0.34 17.27 -32.50
C ARG A 457 -1.77 17.83 -32.62
N ASP A 458 -2.27 18.01 -33.85
CA ASP A 458 -3.63 18.49 -34.06
C ASP A 458 -4.66 17.49 -33.52
N ALA A 459 -4.50 16.19 -33.79
CA ALA A 459 -5.34 15.16 -33.21
C ALA A 459 -5.27 15.16 -31.67
N LEU A 460 -4.08 15.33 -31.09
CA LEU A 460 -3.87 15.44 -29.64
C LEU A 460 -4.61 16.66 -29.04
N CYS A 461 -4.51 17.81 -29.67
CA CYS A 461 -5.20 19.04 -29.23
C CYS A 461 -6.72 18.95 -29.36
N HIS A 462 -7.22 18.11 -30.28
CA HIS A 462 -8.64 17.77 -30.41
C HIS A 462 -9.07 16.63 -29.49
N THR A 463 -8.24 16.28 -28.48
CA THR A 463 -8.51 15.23 -27.47
C THR A 463 -8.78 13.84 -28.04
N SER A 464 -8.28 13.58 -29.28
CA SER A 464 -8.45 12.27 -29.90
C SER A 464 -7.57 11.21 -29.25
N ARG A 465 -8.07 9.97 -29.18
CA ARG A 465 -7.25 8.79 -28.81
C ARG A 465 -6.27 8.52 -29.94
N LEU A 466 -4.99 8.51 -29.62
CA LEU A 466 -3.93 8.24 -30.59
C LEU A 466 -3.68 6.73 -30.72
N THR A 467 -3.37 6.26 -31.94
CA THR A 467 -2.88 4.90 -32.16
C THR A 467 -1.47 4.73 -31.58
N ASN A 468 -1.03 3.49 -31.38
CA ASN A 468 0.32 3.22 -30.89
C ASN A 468 1.40 3.73 -31.84
N GLU A 469 1.15 3.68 -33.15
CA GLU A 469 2.02 4.21 -34.19
C GLU A 469 2.12 5.75 -34.11
N ALA A 470 1.00 6.43 -33.91
CA ALA A 470 0.97 7.87 -33.72
C ALA A 470 1.69 8.30 -32.44
N LYS A 471 1.48 7.57 -31.34
CA LYS A 471 2.19 7.77 -30.06
C LYS A 471 3.70 7.63 -30.23
N ALA A 472 4.15 6.54 -30.87
CA ALA A 472 5.57 6.29 -31.12
C ALA A 472 6.19 7.38 -32.01
N LYS A 473 5.47 7.79 -33.05
CA LYS A 473 5.92 8.85 -33.98
C LYS A 473 6.02 10.20 -33.29
N LEU A 474 5.01 10.57 -32.50
CA LEU A 474 5.03 11.82 -31.72
C LEU A 474 6.23 11.87 -30.77
N THR A 475 6.48 10.79 -30.03
CA THR A 475 7.61 10.70 -29.10
C THR A 475 8.95 10.82 -29.82
N SER A 476 9.13 10.15 -30.96
CA SER A 476 10.35 10.22 -31.76
C SER A 476 10.56 11.61 -32.35
N THR A 477 9.52 12.20 -32.96
CA THR A 477 9.58 13.53 -33.54
C THR A 477 9.85 14.59 -32.48
N TYR A 478 9.24 14.49 -31.31
CA TYR A 478 9.52 15.36 -30.16
C TYR A 478 10.99 15.29 -29.73
N ALA A 479 11.56 14.09 -29.62
CA ALA A 479 12.97 13.92 -29.27
C ALA A 479 13.91 14.60 -30.30
N ASN A 480 13.58 14.46 -31.58
CA ASN A 480 14.33 15.13 -32.67
C ASN A 480 14.20 16.66 -32.59
N ILE A 481 13.00 17.19 -32.35
CA ILE A 481 12.76 18.63 -32.17
C ILE A 481 13.54 19.16 -30.99
N LYS A 482 13.50 18.47 -29.86
CA LYS A 482 14.23 18.85 -28.64
C LYS A 482 15.75 18.92 -28.89
N ALA A 483 16.31 17.90 -29.53
CA ALA A 483 17.74 17.88 -29.90
C ALA A 483 18.11 19.03 -30.83
N ARG A 484 17.23 19.37 -31.79
CA ARG A 484 17.44 20.49 -32.71
C ARG A 484 17.40 21.84 -32.01
N ILE A 485 16.43 22.05 -31.11
CA ILE A 485 16.36 23.30 -30.30
C ILE A 485 17.63 23.46 -29.47
N SER A 486 18.14 22.40 -28.83
CA SER A 486 19.40 22.46 -28.09
C SER A 486 20.58 22.87 -28.97
N GLN A 487 20.71 22.27 -30.18
CA GLN A 487 21.75 22.64 -31.16
C GLN A 487 21.65 24.10 -31.67
N LEU A 488 20.43 24.63 -31.77
CA LEU A 488 20.20 26.03 -32.18
C LEU A 488 20.60 27.00 -31.09
N LEU A 489 20.43 26.61 -29.79
CA LEU A 489 20.83 27.42 -28.63
C LEU A 489 22.34 27.40 -28.41
N ASP A 490 23.02 26.27 -28.67
CA ASP A 490 24.48 26.14 -28.51
C ASP A 490 25.27 27.01 -29.53
N LYS A 491 24.59 27.56 -30.55
CA LYS A 491 25.20 28.45 -31.55
C LYS A 491 25.03 29.93 -31.23
N ILE A 492 24.52 30.28 -30.06
CA ILE A 492 24.39 31.64 -29.54
C ILE A 492 25.62 32.00 -28.71
#